data_dfb56c6c53b85226897630731af03b1b
#
_entry.id   dfb56c6c53b85226897630731af03b1b
#
_cell.length_a   1.000
_cell.length_b   1.000
_cell.length_c   1.000
_cell.angle_alpha   90.00
_cell.angle_beta   90.00
_cell.angle_gamma   90.00
#
_symmetry.space_group_name_H-M   'P 1'
#
loop_
_entity.id
_entity.type
_entity.pdbx_description
1 polymer ?
#
loop_
_entity_poly.entity_id
_entity_poly.type
_entity_poly.pdbx_seq_one_letter_code
_entity_poly.pdbx_strand_id
1 'polypeptide(L)'
;MKFIAYLLLVVCLLASLTGCRRNVPQETDGSIVPTDSVGESKPTQSTYHTEPEIPQGTAETESARILNKIWDSYGEDERFAAYGGQVEMAVNDGPGDLDITATEELTTRYLIPQEQLAMVTEGASLVHLMNNNIFTAVVFRVRDSSQMKTLADAWHKAIQENRWICGQPDRLLLAQVDDNHILMSFASQDLMSSFEGKLQTAYPTTKIFYKEAIVA
;
A
#
# COMPACT_ATOMS: atom_id res chain seq x y z
N MET A 1 -43.42 -20.38 26.55
CA MET A 1 -42.33 -19.38 26.71
C MET A 1 -41.60 -19.02 25.40
N LYS A 2 -41.86 -19.64 24.27
CA LYS A 2 -41.17 -19.30 22.97
C LYS A 2 -41.89 -18.20 22.14
N PHE A 3 -43.14 -17.86 22.45
CA PHE A 3 -43.91 -16.84 21.74
C PHE A 3 -43.66 -15.39 22.22
N ILE A 4 -43.21 -15.20 23.42
CA ILE A 4 -42.96 -13.86 23.99
C ILE A 4 -41.63 -13.27 23.49
N ALA A 5 -40.64 -14.12 23.14
CA ALA A 5 -39.36 -13.68 22.59
C ALA A 5 -39.48 -13.16 21.14
N TYR A 6 -40.46 -13.63 20.38
CA TYR A 6 -40.67 -13.20 19.00
C TYR A 6 -41.40 -11.83 18.90
N LEU A 7 -42.22 -11.50 19.87
CA LEU A 7 -42.97 -10.22 19.91
C LEU A 7 -42.05 -9.04 20.24
N LEU A 8 -41.01 -9.22 21.04
CA LEU A 8 -40.04 -8.16 21.39
C LEU A 8 -39.08 -7.85 20.25
N LEU A 9 -38.81 -8.78 19.32
CA LEU A 9 -37.89 -8.58 18.19
C LEU A 9 -38.54 -7.78 17.03
N VAL A 10 -39.87 -7.81 16.92
CA VAL A 10 -40.61 -7.08 15.87
C VAL A 10 -40.84 -5.60 16.24
N VAL A 11 -40.87 -5.26 17.52
CA VAL A 11 -41.09 -3.87 17.97
C VAL A 11 -39.82 -2.99 17.83
N CYS A 12 -38.61 -3.57 17.80
CA CYS A 12 -37.38 -2.80 17.64
C CYS A 12 -37.06 -2.42 16.18
N LEU A 13 -37.78 -2.93 15.18
CA LEU A 13 -37.50 -2.68 13.74
C LEU A 13 -38.29 -1.51 13.13
N LEU A 14 -39.15 -0.82 13.89
CA LEU A 14 -40.03 0.25 13.37
C LEU A 14 -39.68 1.67 13.81
N ALA A 15 -38.53 1.90 14.45
CA ALA A 15 -38.16 3.21 15.03
C ALA A 15 -37.01 3.95 14.34
N SER A 16 -36.69 3.69 13.07
CA SER A 16 -35.55 4.32 12.40
C SER A 16 -35.88 4.99 11.05
N LEU A 17 -36.98 5.76 11.00
CA LEU A 17 -37.32 6.61 9.85
C LEU A 17 -37.62 8.03 10.28
N THR A 18 -36.66 8.81 10.72
CA THR A 18 -36.73 10.25 10.81
C THR A 18 -35.66 10.87 9.93
N GLY A 19 -36.08 11.30 8.73
CA GLY A 19 -35.26 11.95 7.74
C GLY A 19 -34.84 13.36 8.15
N CYS A 20 -33.58 13.69 7.99
CA CYS A 20 -33.05 15.04 8.04
C CYS A 20 -33.38 15.79 6.74
N ARG A 21 -34.25 16.80 6.81
CA ARG A 21 -34.48 17.80 5.75
C ARG A 21 -33.30 18.77 5.73
N ARG A 22 -32.60 18.86 4.60
CA ARG A 22 -31.65 19.93 4.28
C ARG A 22 -32.45 21.16 3.80
N ASN A 23 -32.29 22.28 4.47
CA ASN A 23 -32.75 23.61 4.02
C ASN A 23 -31.76 24.14 2.97
N VAL A 24 -32.27 24.47 1.80
CA VAL A 24 -31.58 25.21 0.74
C VAL A 24 -32.02 26.68 0.90
N PRO A 25 -31.10 27.66 0.93
CA PRO A 25 -31.47 29.07 0.84
C PRO A 25 -31.77 29.44 -0.60
N GLN A 26 -32.88 30.15 -0.77
CA GLN A 26 -33.40 30.68 -2.03
C GLN A 26 -32.72 32.01 -2.36
N GLU A 27 -32.16 32.11 -3.59
CA GLU A 27 -31.64 33.36 -4.14
C GLU A 27 -32.78 34.30 -4.51
N THR A 28 -32.65 35.56 -4.14
CA THR A 28 -33.51 36.66 -4.57
C THR A 28 -32.86 37.40 -5.73
N ASP A 29 -33.63 37.48 -6.79
CA ASP A 29 -33.44 38.22 -8.02
C ASP A 29 -33.36 39.76 -7.77
N GLY A 30 -32.44 40.42 -8.49
CA GLY A 30 -32.26 41.87 -8.47
C GLY A 30 -31.54 42.36 -9.71
N SER A 31 -32.30 42.53 -10.79
CA SER A 31 -31.93 43.16 -12.05
C SER A 31 -31.56 44.64 -11.90
N ILE A 32 -30.44 45.10 -12.47
CA ILE A 32 -30.27 46.43 -13.08
C ILE A 32 -29.16 46.38 -14.13
N VAL A 33 -29.45 46.89 -15.33
CA VAL A 33 -28.64 47.08 -16.53
C VAL A 33 -28.41 48.58 -16.73
N PRO A 34 -27.61 49.07 -17.69
CA PRO A 34 -26.14 49.12 -17.90
C PRO A 34 -25.60 50.57 -17.91
N THR A 35 -24.29 50.75 -17.94
CA THR A 35 -23.67 51.93 -18.57
C THR A 35 -22.25 51.62 -19.04
N ASP A 36 -22.03 51.92 -20.30
CA ASP A 36 -20.78 51.93 -21.05
C ASP A 36 -19.65 52.71 -20.40
N SER A 37 -18.43 52.18 -20.46
CA SER A 37 -17.26 52.98 -20.83
C SER A 37 -16.08 52.07 -21.29
N VAL A 38 -15.66 52.30 -22.49
CA VAL A 38 -14.49 51.80 -23.18
C VAL A 38 -13.22 52.17 -22.42
N GLY A 39 -12.38 51.16 -22.14
CA GLY A 39 -11.04 51.33 -21.60
C GLY A 39 -10.15 50.20 -22.04
N GLU A 40 -9.43 50.43 -23.13
CA GLU A 40 -8.36 49.57 -23.68
C GLU A 40 -7.26 49.38 -22.64
N SER A 41 -7.00 48.17 -22.23
CA SER A 41 -5.87 47.79 -21.36
C SER A 41 -5.23 46.51 -21.88
N LYS A 42 -4.07 46.68 -22.41
CA LYS A 42 -2.92 45.80 -22.67
C LYS A 42 -2.94 44.46 -21.92
N PRO A 43 -2.67 43.32 -22.59
CA PRO A 43 -2.62 42.03 -21.91
C PRO A 43 -1.43 41.97 -20.93
N THR A 44 -1.73 41.90 -19.66
CA THR A 44 -0.77 41.55 -18.59
C THR A 44 -0.42 40.08 -18.75
N GLN A 45 0.85 39.81 -18.98
CA GLN A 45 1.42 38.46 -18.95
C GLN A 45 1.01 37.76 -17.64
N SER A 46 0.25 36.67 -17.77
CA SER A 46 0.01 35.73 -16.72
C SER A 46 1.36 35.15 -16.31
N THR A 47 1.82 35.50 -15.13
CA THR A 47 2.91 34.78 -14.45
C THR A 47 2.41 33.38 -14.19
N TYR A 48 2.96 32.43 -14.96
CA TYR A 48 2.83 31.02 -14.65
C TYR A 48 3.38 30.84 -13.25
N HIS A 49 2.51 30.40 -12.32
CA HIS A 49 2.95 29.84 -11.06
C HIS A 49 3.84 28.66 -11.42
N THR A 50 5.11 28.80 -11.19
CA THR A 50 6.05 27.68 -11.18
C THR A 50 5.52 26.71 -10.12
N GLU A 51 5.01 25.58 -10.55
CA GLU A 51 4.72 24.44 -9.70
C GLU A 51 5.98 24.17 -8.88
N PRO A 52 5.89 23.99 -7.55
CA PRO A 52 7.07 23.71 -6.74
C PRO A 52 7.75 22.48 -7.34
N GLU A 53 8.99 22.65 -7.81
CA GLU A 53 9.84 21.54 -8.21
C GLU A 53 9.88 20.56 -7.02
N ILE A 54 9.23 19.41 -7.19
CA ILE A 54 9.40 18.26 -6.32
C ILE A 54 10.90 17.97 -6.32
N PRO A 55 11.59 17.91 -5.17
CA PRO A 55 13.01 17.62 -5.14
C PRO A 55 13.26 16.33 -5.92
N GLN A 56 13.99 16.43 -7.03
CA GLN A 56 14.37 15.28 -7.84
C GLN A 56 15.15 14.31 -6.97
N GLY A 57 14.53 13.17 -6.72
CA GLY A 57 14.95 11.89 -6.26
C GLY A 57 16.33 11.76 -5.63
N THR A 58 16.35 11.39 -4.36
CA THR A 58 17.35 10.47 -3.84
C THR A 58 17.43 9.30 -4.83
N ALA A 59 18.64 8.92 -5.24
CA ALA A 59 18.83 7.79 -6.16
C ALA A 59 18.07 6.58 -5.63
N GLU A 60 17.24 5.97 -6.48
CA GLU A 60 16.47 4.76 -6.18
C GLU A 60 17.34 3.70 -5.49
N THR A 61 16.87 3.16 -4.37
CA THR A 61 17.62 2.13 -3.63
C THR A 61 17.71 0.83 -4.44
N GLU A 62 18.67 -0.05 -4.08
CA GLU A 62 18.76 -1.37 -4.71
C GLU A 62 17.50 -2.21 -4.40
N SER A 63 16.94 -2.06 -3.19
CA SER A 63 15.67 -2.68 -2.80
C SER A 63 14.52 -2.29 -3.73
N ALA A 64 14.40 -1.00 -4.10
CA ALA A 64 13.41 -0.53 -5.04
C ALA A 64 13.68 -1.04 -6.48
N ARG A 65 14.95 -1.05 -6.92
CA ARG A 65 15.32 -1.62 -8.22
C ARG A 65 14.96 -3.10 -8.34
N ILE A 66 15.12 -3.87 -7.27
CA ILE A 66 14.71 -5.28 -7.23
C ILE A 66 13.20 -5.41 -7.47
N LEU A 67 12.38 -4.67 -6.73
CA LEU A 67 10.94 -4.71 -6.91
C LEU A 67 10.49 -4.16 -8.26
N ASN A 68 11.10 -3.08 -8.76
CA ASN A 68 10.82 -2.54 -10.09
C ASN A 68 11.09 -3.55 -11.19
N LYS A 69 12.21 -4.26 -11.14
CA LYS A 69 12.53 -5.31 -12.12
C LYS A 69 11.50 -6.45 -12.11
N ILE A 70 10.96 -6.81 -10.94
CA ILE A 70 9.88 -7.80 -10.84
C ILE A 70 8.59 -7.21 -11.41
N TRP A 71 8.25 -5.94 -11.04
CA TRP A 71 7.05 -5.26 -11.49
C TRP A 71 7.02 -5.02 -13.00
N ASP A 72 8.16 -4.70 -13.60
CA ASP A 72 8.32 -4.50 -15.05
C ASP A 72 8.17 -5.80 -15.86
N SER A 73 8.25 -6.95 -15.21
CA SER A 73 7.99 -8.23 -15.85
C SER A 73 6.49 -8.57 -15.99
N TYR A 74 5.60 -7.77 -15.37
CA TYR A 74 4.14 -7.87 -15.57
C TYR A 74 3.75 -7.22 -16.91
N GLY A 75 2.91 -7.92 -17.69
CA GLY A 75 2.22 -7.28 -18.82
C GLY A 75 1.21 -6.22 -18.34
N GLU A 76 0.83 -5.30 -19.21
CA GLU A 76 -0.14 -4.25 -18.87
C GLU A 76 -1.46 -4.81 -18.31
N ASP A 77 -1.97 -5.90 -18.89
CA ASP A 77 -3.22 -6.57 -18.47
C ASP A 77 -3.06 -7.41 -17.18
N GLU A 78 -1.82 -7.66 -16.74
CA GLU A 78 -1.53 -8.43 -15.54
C GLU A 78 -1.27 -7.55 -14.32
N ARG A 79 -1.00 -6.26 -14.54
CA ARG A 79 -0.76 -5.31 -13.45
C ARG A 79 -2.03 -5.02 -12.69
N PHE A 80 -1.92 -5.02 -11.38
CA PHE A 80 -2.99 -4.59 -10.47
C PHE A 80 -2.74 -3.17 -9.99
N ALA A 81 -3.78 -2.50 -9.49
CA ALA A 81 -3.64 -1.18 -8.88
C ALA A 81 -2.74 -1.30 -7.64
N ALA A 82 -1.57 -0.70 -7.69
CA ALA A 82 -0.53 -0.82 -6.69
C ALA A 82 -0.01 0.55 -6.24
N TYR A 83 0.65 0.55 -5.11
CA TYR A 83 1.49 1.65 -4.65
C TYR A 83 2.68 1.08 -3.88
N GLY A 84 3.72 1.88 -3.69
CA GLY A 84 4.90 1.48 -2.94
C GLY A 84 5.47 2.63 -2.13
N GLY A 85 6.40 2.30 -1.24
CA GLY A 85 7.07 3.28 -0.40
C GLY A 85 6.30 3.67 0.84
N GLN A 86 6.77 4.75 1.47
CA GLN A 86 6.20 5.30 2.69
C GLN A 86 4.84 5.94 2.41
N VAL A 87 3.88 5.83 3.35
CA VAL A 87 2.50 6.31 3.16
C VAL A 87 2.42 7.78 2.73
N GLU A 88 3.23 8.64 3.33
CA GLU A 88 3.20 10.08 3.06
C GLU A 88 3.84 10.48 1.72
N MET A 89 4.68 9.61 1.15
CA MET A 89 5.40 9.82 -0.11
C MET A 89 5.23 8.62 -1.04
N ALA A 90 4.03 8.03 -1.06
CA ALA A 90 3.77 6.82 -1.82
C ALA A 90 3.96 7.04 -3.33
N VAL A 91 4.64 6.10 -3.97
CA VAL A 91 4.74 5.99 -5.42
C VAL A 91 3.50 5.28 -5.94
N ASN A 92 2.73 5.92 -6.83
CA ASN A 92 1.58 5.31 -7.46
C ASN A 92 2.01 4.35 -8.58
N ASP A 93 1.25 3.26 -8.75
CA ASP A 93 1.41 2.26 -9.80
C ASP A 93 2.78 1.57 -9.86
N GLY A 94 3.47 1.52 -8.73
CA GLY A 94 4.79 0.88 -8.68
C GLY A 94 5.39 0.78 -7.27
N PRO A 95 6.57 0.16 -7.17
CA PRO A 95 7.35 0.10 -5.95
C PRO A 95 7.89 1.48 -5.52
N GLY A 96 8.13 1.62 -4.21
CA GLY A 96 8.73 2.84 -3.65
C GLY A 96 9.61 2.55 -2.44
N ASP A 97 10.53 3.46 -2.19
CA ASP A 97 11.47 3.38 -1.06
C ASP A 97 10.78 3.54 0.29
N LEU A 98 11.29 2.83 1.29
CA LEU A 98 10.82 2.90 2.67
C LEU A 98 11.82 3.70 3.53
N ASP A 99 11.28 4.51 4.42
CA ASP A 99 12.08 5.07 5.52
C ASP A 99 12.31 3.98 6.57
N ILE A 100 13.54 3.46 6.64
CA ILE A 100 13.91 2.42 7.62
C ILE A 100 13.91 2.92 9.06
N THR A 101 13.76 4.21 9.30
CA THR A 101 13.62 4.79 10.65
C THR A 101 12.17 4.85 11.12
N ALA A 102 11.21 4.67 10.23
CA ALA A 102 9.77 4.65 10.51
C ALA A 102 9.35 3.33 11.20
N THR A 103 9.86 3.10 12.40
CA THR A 103 9.72 1.84 13.17
C THR A 103 8.28 1.35 13.25
N GLU A 104 7.33 2.24 13.56
CA GLU A 104 5.92 1.88 13.71
C GLU A 104 5.34 1.34 12.39
N GLU A 105 5.59 2.01 11.28
CA GLU A 105 5.13 1.56 9.96
C GLU A 105 5.75 0.22 9.59
N LEU A 106 7.05 0.05 9.79
CA LEU A 106 7.77 -1.19 9.46
C LEU A 106 7.26 -2.39 10.27
N THR A 107 6.98 -2.19 11.55
CA THR A 107 6.54 -3.28 12.44
C THR A 107 5.06 -3.60 12.28
N THR A 108 4.20 -2.61 12.04
CA THR A 108 2.75 -2.82 11.94
C THR A 108 2.29 -3.23 10.56
N ARG A 109 2.88 -2.66 9.51
CA ARG A 109 2.46 -2.88 8.13
C ARG A 109 3.20 -4.01 7.44
N TYR A 110 4.50 -4.09 7.64
CA TYR A 110 5.34 -5.10 7.01
C TYR A 110 5.72 -6.23 7.98
N LEU A 111 5.28 -6.15 9.23
CA LEU A 111 5.44 -7.18 10.27
C LEU A 111 6.90 -7.58 10.51
N ILE A 112 7.87 -6.69 10.20
CA ILE A 112 9.25 -6.95 10.57
C ILE A 112 9.37 -6.83 12.10
N PRO A 113 9.91 -7.83 12.82
CA PRO A 113 10.03 -7.74 14.27
C PRO A 113 10.95 -6.58 14.67
N GLN A 114 10.58 -5.84 15.70
CA GLN A 114 11.30 -4.64 16.13
C GLN A 114 12.78 -4.90 16.43
N GLU A 115 13.10 -6.06 17.01
CA GLU A 115 14.47 -6.46 17.34
C GLU A 115 15.34 -6.66 16.10
N GLN A 116 14.73 -6.93 14.94
CA GLN A 116 15.41 -7.15 13.67
C GLN A 116 15.60 -5.88 12.83
N LEU A 117 14.99 -4.76 13.20
CA LEU A 117 15.12 -3.50 12.44
C LEU A 117 16.58 -3.03 12.30
N ALA A 118 17.41 -3.27 13.32
CA ALA A 118 18.83 -2.96 13.25
C ALA A 118 19.63 -3.77 12.21
N MET A 119 19.06 -4.88 11.71
CA MET A 119 19.69 -5.74 10.71
C MET A 119 19.55 -5.20 9.29
N VAL A 120 18.60 -4.27 9.05
CA VAL A 120 18.32 -3.73 7.71
C VAL A 120 18.91 -2.33 7.53
N THR A 121 19.23 -1.96 6.29
CA THR A 121 19.86 -0.68 5.96
C THR A 121 19.12 0.13 4.91
N GLU A 122 18.29 -0.50 4.12
CA GLU A 122 17.38 0.12 3.16
C GLU A 122 16.19 -0.81 2.93
N GLY A 123 15.12 -0.28 2.37
CA GLY A 123 13.94 -1.07 2.05
C GLY A 123 13.08 -0.43 0.98
N ALA A 124 12.26 -1.24 0.34
CA ALA A 124 11.25 -0.80 -0.61
C ALA A 124 10.02 -1.72 -0.55
N SER A 125 8.87 -1.22 -0.91
CA SER A 125 7.62 -1.98 -0.90
C SER A 125 6.82 -1.84 -2.17
N LEU A 126 5.95 -2.83 -2.42
CA LEU A 126 4.89 -2.85 -3.41
C LEU A 126 3.64 -3.45 -2.76
N VAL A 127 2.54 -2.71 -2.76
CA VAL A 127 1.31 -3.07 -2.04
C VAL A 127 0.12 -2.88 -2.96
N HIS A 128 -0.86 -3.79 -2.91
CA HIS A 128 -2.12 -3.62 -3.63
C HIS A 128 -2.94 -2.48 -3.03
N LEU A 129 -3.48 -1.60 -3.89
CA LEU A 129 -4.23 -0.42 -3.46
C LEU A 129 -5.56 -0.79 -2.79
N MET A 130 -6.16 -1.92 -3.14
CA MET A 130 -7.47 -2.36 -2.63
C MET A 130 -7.31 -3.35 -1.47
N ASN A 131 -7.88 -3.05 -0.31
CA ASN A 131 -7.78 -3.88 0.89
C ASN A 131 -8.41 -5.28 0.78
N ASN A 132 -9.36 -5.48 -0.16
CA ASN A 132 -9.98 -6.79 -0.39
C ASN A 132 -9.13 -7.73 -1.26
N ASN A 133 -8.10 -7.21 -1.93
CA ASN A 133 -7.15 -7.99 -2.72
C ASN A 133 -5.78 -7.90 -2.03
N ILE A 134 -5.59 -8.74 -1.05
CA ILE A 134 -4.41 -8.65 -0.18
C ILE A 134 -3.17 -9.01 -0.98
N PHE A 135 -2.25 -8.06 -1.11
CA PHE A 135 -0.90 -8.26 -1.60
C PHE A 135 0.03 -7.23 -0.97
N THR A 136 1.09 -7.72 -0.41
CA THR A 136 2.22 -6.92 0.08
C THR A 136 3.50 -7.64 -0.28
N ALA A 137 4.43 -6.94 -0.92
CA ALA A 137 5.80 -7.38 -1.10
C ALA A 137 6.73 -6.29 -0.56
N VAL A 138 7.78 -6.70 0.13
CA VAL A 138 8.82 -5.81 0.62
C VAL A 138 10.19 -6.44 0.41
N VAL A 139 11.16 -5.63 0.04
CA VAL A 139 12.56 -6.02 -0.04
C VAL A 139 13.35 -5.19 0.94
N PHE A 140 14.19 -5.82 1.73
CA PHE A 140 15.16 -5.15 2.59
C PHE A 140 16.58 -5.58 2.25
N ARG A 141 17.51 -4.62 2.31
CA ARG A 141 18.93 -4.91 2.34
C ARG A 141 19.36 -5.26 3.75
N VAL A 142 19.97 -6.43 3.93
CA VAL A 142 20.48 -6.92 5.20
C VAL A 142 21.91 -6.42 5.39
N ARG A 143 22.21 -5.89 6.57
CA ARG A 143 23.55 -5.36 6.92
C ARG A 143 24.63 -6.42 6.88
N ASP A 144 24.31 -7.62 7.36
CA ASP A 144 25.19 -8.78 7.42
C ASP A 144 24.46 -10.00 6.84
N SER A 145 24.90 -10.44 5.68
CA SER A 145 24.27 -11.55 4.96
C SER A 145 24.27 -12.88 5.75
N SER A 146 25.18 -13.06 6.70
CA SER A 146 25.18 -14.23 7.58
C SER A 146 23.96 -14.29 8.52
N GLN A 147 23.29 -13.14 8.75
CA GLN A 147 22.09 -13.04 9.60
C GLN A 147 20.78 -13.15 8.81
N MET A 148 20.85 -13.30 7.50
CA MET A 148 19.64 -13.31 6.64
C MET A 148 18.66 -14.41 7.01
N LYS A 149 19.16 -15.61 7.32
CA LYS A 149 18.29 -16.72 7.78
C LYS A 149 17.64 -16.43 9.14
N THR A 150 18.38 -15.80 10.06
CA THR A 150 17.85 -15.40 11.38
C THR A 150 16.72 -14.38 11.22
N LEU A 151 16.89 -13.39 10.33
CA LEU A 151 15.84 -12.42 10.00
C LEU A 151 14.63 -13.13 9.38
N ALA A 152 14.87 -14.04 8.41
CA ALA A 152 13.79 -14.79 7.77
C ALA A 152 12.97 -15.61 8.78
N ASP A 153 13.62 -16.27 9.75
CA ASP A 153 12.95 -17.09 10.77
C ASP A 153 12.10 -16.25 11.72
N ALA A 154 12.64 -15.11 12.17
CA ALA A 154 11.91 -14.20 13.04
C ALA A 154 10.71 -13.58 12.32
N TRP A 155 10.88 -13.19 11.06
CA TRP A 155 9.83 -12.59 10.26
C TRP A 155 8.73 -13.60 9.91
N HIS A 156 9.12 -14.82 9.52
CA HIS A 156 8.19 -15.93 9.34
C HIS A 156 7.29 -16.14 10.56
N LYS A 157 7.90 -16.23 11.73
CA LYS A 157 7.16 -16.37 12.98
C LYS A 157 6.18 -15.23 13.23
N ALA A 158 6.62 -13.97 13.04
CA ALA A 158 5.78 -12.80 13.23
C ALA A 158 4.56 -12.78 12.30
N ILE A 159 4.72 -13.22 11.05
CA ILE A 159 3.63 -13.29 10.08
C ILE A 159 2.64 -14.41 10.43
N GLN A 160 3.12 -15.58 10.81
CA GLN A 160 2.26 -16.72 11.18
C GLN A 160 1.48 -16.48 12.48
N GLU A 161 2.04 -15.69 13.41
CA GLU A 161 1.39 -15.35 14.67
C GLU A 161 0.54 -14.07 14.61
N ASN A 162 0.52 -13.38 13.44
CA ASN A 162 -0.20 -12.12 13.29
C ASN A 162 -1.72 -12.32 13.34
N ARG A 163 -2.41 -11.39 14.03
CA ARG A 163 -3.88 -11.34 14.05
C ARG A 163 -4.38 -10.45 12.92
N TRP A 164 -4.83 -11.07 11.85
CA TRP A 164 -5.37 -10.38 10.69
C TRP A 164 -6.76 -9.82 10.97
N ILE A 165 -6.93 -8.49 10.94
CA ILE A 165 -8.20 -7.83 11.30
C ILE A 165 -9.06 -7.56 10.06
N CYS A 166 -8.45 -7.15 8.93
CA CYS A 166 -9.15 -6.70 7.73
C CYS A 166 -9.00 -7.66 6.53
N GLY A 167 -8.90 -8.94 6.80
CA GLY A 167 -8.66 -9.98 5.80
C GLY A 167 -7.30 -10.65 6.02
N GLN A 168 -7.30 -11.97 5.93
CA GLN A 168 -6.10 -12.78 6.08
C GLN A 168 -5.55 -13.12 4.70
N PRO A 169 -4.25 -12.94 4.43
CA PRO A 169 -3.63 -13.47 3.21
C PRO A 169 -3.56 -15.00 3.26
N ASP A 170 -3.60 -15.62 2.08
CA ASP A 170 -3.55 -17.08 1.97
C ASP A 170 -2.13 -17.64 2.05
N ARG A 171 -1.16 -16.87 1.53
CA ARG A 171 0.20 -17.35 1.27
C ARG A 171 1.27 -16.40 1.79
N LEU A 172 2.36 -17.01 2.22
CA LEU A 172 3.62 -16.35 2.60
C LEU A 172 4.75 -16.82 1.72
N LEU A 173 5.61 -15.88 1.30
CA LEU A 173 6.88 -16.11 0.64
C LEU A 173 7.98 -15.32 1.36
N LEU A 174 9.06 -15.99 1.78
CA LEU A 174 10.29 -15.38 2.25
C LEU A 174 11.46 -15.94 1.44
N ALA A 175 12.25 -15.09 0.82
CA ALA A 175 13.30 -15.49 -0.09
C ALA A 175 14.51 -14.56 -0.04
N GLN A 176 15.68 -15.12 -0.25
CA GLN A 176 16.91 -14.40 -0.54
C GLN A 176 16.98 -14.16 -2.05
N VAL A 177 16.96 -12.90 -2.47
CA VAL A 177 17.00 -12.51 -3.89
C VAL A 177 18.44 -12.52 -4.41
N ASP A 178 19.35 -11.95 -3.65
CA ASP A 178 20.79 -11.94 -3.90
C ASP A 178 21.57 -12.04 -2.59
N ASP A 179 22.86 -11.74 -2.60
CA ASP A 179 23.74 -11.90 -1.42
C ASP A 179 23.31 -11.06 -0.21
N ASN A 180 22.64 -9.91 -0.43
CA ASN A 180 22.32 -8.97 0.63
C ASN A 180 20.84 -8.63 0.75
N HIS A 181 19.97 -9.09 -0.16
CA HIS A 181 18.57 -8.70 -0.15
C HIS A 181 17.63 -9.85 0.17
N ILE A 182 16.76 -9.62 1.13
CA ILE A 182 15.65 -10.50 1.51
C ILE A 182 14.34 -9.91 1.01
N LEU A 183 13.53 -10.74 0.37
CA LEU A 183 12.17 -10.44 -0.05
C LEU A 183 11.20 -11.16 0.86
N MET A 184 10.18 -10.44 1.33
CA MET A 184 8.99 -10.98 1.96
C MET A 184 7.77 -10.60 1.13
N SER A 185 6.85 -11.54 0.96
CA SER A 185 5.52 -11.25 0.42
C SER A 185 4.47 -12.07 1.12
N PHE A 186 3.31 -11.45 1.39
CA PHE A 186 2.09 -12.16 1.76
C PHE A 186 0.95 -11.68 0.87
N ALA A 187 0.11 -12.61 0.41
CA ALA A 187 -0.90 -12.33 -0.58
C ALA A 187 -2.03 -13.36 -0.60
N SER A 188 -3.10 -13.04 -1.34
CA SER A 188 -4.04 -14.06 -1.80
C SER A 188 -3.33 -15.10 -2.69
N GLN A 189 -3.91 -16.30 -2.81
CA GLN A 189 -3.30 -17.40 -3.57
C GLN A 189 -2.96 -17.01 -5.01
N ASP A 190 -3.87 -16.32 -5.70
CA ASP A 190 -3.72 -15.97 -7.12
C ASP A 190 -2.63 -14.92 -7.34
N LEU A 191 -2.63 -13.85 -6.51
CA LEU A 191 -1.61 -12.80 -6.57
C LEU A 191 -0.23 -13.33 -6.20
N MET A 192 -0.13 -14.22 -5.21
CA MET A 192 1.12 -14.85 -4.86
C MET A 192 1.67 -15.71 -6.00
N SER A 193 0.81 -16.51 -6.65
CA SER A 193 1.22 -17.37 -7.77
C SER A 193 1.75 -16.55 -8.95
N SER A 194 1.08 -15.44 -9.28
CA SER A 194 1.54 -14.51 -10.30
C SER A 194 2.88 -13.89 -9.93
N PHE A 195 3.00 -13.34 -8.71
CA PHE A 195 4.21 -12.69 -8.22
C PHE A 195 5.42 -13.62 -8.20
N GLU A 196 5.25 -14.86 -7.75
CA GLU A 196 6.31 -15.87 -7.77
C GLU A 196 6.84 -16.15 -9.19
N GLY A 197 5.96 -16.25 -10.18
CA GLY A 197 6.35 -16.41 -11.58
C GLY A 197 7.20 -15.24 -12.08
N LYS A 198 6.82 -14.02 -11.72
CA LYS A 198 7.56 -12.79 -12.07
C LYS A 198 8.90 -12.71 -11.32
N LEU A 199 8.92 -13.03 -10.03
CA LEU A 199 10.16 -13.14 -9.25
C LEU A 199 11.14 -14.15 -9.87
N GLN A 200 10.67 -15.35 -10.21
CA GLN A 200 11.51 -16.38 -10.82
C GLN A 200 12.04 -15.96 -12.20
N THR A 201 11.25 -15.20 -12.95
CA THR A 201 11.68 -14.65 -14.24
C THR A 201 12.75 -13.58 -14.07
N ALA A 202 12.53 -12.64 -13.15
CA ALA A 202 13.46 -11.52 -12.92
C ALA A 202 14.74 -11.96 -12.19
N TYR A 203 14.62 -12.91 -11.26
CA TYR A 203 15.69 -13.40 -10.39
C TYR A 203 15.68 -14.93 -10.28
N PRO A 204 16.14 -15.66 -11.30
CA PRO A 204 16.07 -17.13 -11.36
C PRO A 204 16.94 -17.85 -10.30
N THR A 205 17.88 -17.15 -9.68
CA THR A 205 18.76 -17.68 -8.63
C THR A 205 18.25 -17.46 -7.22
N THR A 206 17.03 -16.89 -7.07
CA THR A 206 16.39 -16.65 -5.78
C THR A 206 16.33 -17.92 -4.93
N LYS A 207 16.79 -17.83 -3.68
CA LYS A 207 16.75 -18.91 -2.71
C LYS A 207 15.56 -18.74 -1.76
N ILE A 208 14.60 -19.65 -1.83
CA ILE A 208 13.40 -19.62 -1.00
C ILE A 208 13.71 -20.18 0.38
N PHE A 209 13.41 -19.41 1.45
CA PHE A 209 13.44 -19.85 2.84
C PHE A 209 12.11 -20.45 3.26
N TYR A 210 11.01 -19.75 2.97
CA TYR A 210 9.64 -20.15 3.29
C TYR A 210 8.71 -19.87 2.13
N LYS A 211 7.85 -20.82 1.84
CA LYS A 211 6.77 -20.72 0.87
C LYS A 211 5.62 -21.63 1.31
N GLU A 212 4.63 -21.06 1.98
CA GLU A 212 3.60 -21.85 2.62
C GLU A 212 2.29 -21.07 2.80
N ALA A 213 1.25 -21.76 3.27
CA ALA A 213 0.01 -21.13 3.68
C ALA A 213 0.19 -20.37 5.00
N ILE A 214 -0.53 -19.26 5.16
CA ILE A 214 -0.67 -18.60 6.45
C ILE A 214 -1.82 -19.31 7.18
N VAL A 215 -1.51 -19.89 8.33
CA VAL A 215 -2.50 -20.62 9.14
C VAL A 215 -3.11 -19.67 10.16
N ALA A 216 -4.47 -19.71 10.27
CA ALA A 216 -5.24 -18.92 11.23
C ALA A 216 -5.23 -19.57 12.59
#